data_6ef4db3e42585e286dfe101c18dc2efe
#
_entry.id   6ef4db3e42585e286dfe101c18dc2efe
#
_cell.length_a   1.000
_cell.length_b   1.000
_cell.length_c   1.000
_cell.angle_alpha   90.00
_cell.angle_beta   90.00
_cell.angle_gamma   90.00
#
_symmetry.space_group_name_H-M   'P 1'
#
loop_
_entity.id
_entity.type
_entity.pdbx_description
1 polymer ?
#
loop_
_entity_poly.entity_id
_entity_poly.type
_entity_poly.pdbx_seq_one_letter_code
_entity_poly.pdbx_strand_id
1 'polypeptide(L)'
;MRNVRIYLDDVRTPIDKDWIVVRDYEDFVSKVNEIGLTNIETISLDHDLGDTAMKEYFDNVSPNYTLDYNNIHEKTGYDAIKFLVSLFYNTNDERFNMSRSDRKKHQFVFPKVYVHSANPIGSANIIGYCNNFLMNEGQDQTCVRVKIEHT
;
A
#
# COMPACT_ATOMS: atom_id res chain seq x y z
N MET A 1 12.12 8.58 15.41
CA MET A 1 12.46 9.06 14.06
C MET A 1 12.03 8.07 13.02
N ARG A 2 11.41 8.55 11.96
CA ARG A 2 10.95 7.70 10.85
C ARG A 2 12.08 7.47 9.87
N ASN A 3 12.57 6.25 9.80
CA ASN A 3 13.60 5.89 8.82
C ASN A 3 13.40 4.48 8.24
N VAL A 4 12.27 3.86 8.51
CA VAL A 4 11.99 2.51 8.04
C VAL A 4 11.26 2.58 6.70
N ARG A 5 11.73 1.81 5.72
CA ARG A 5 11.12 1.67 4.40
C ARG A 5 10.77 0.22 4.15
N ILE A 6 9.52 -0.05 3.78
CA ILE A 6 9.01 -1.41 3.55
C ILE A 6 8.67 -1.58 2.06
N TYR A 7 9.11 -2.70 1.50
CA TYR A 7 8.91 -3.05 0.09
C TYR A 7 8.16 -4.37 0.00
N LEU A 8 6.93 -4.32 -0.53
CA LEU A 8 6.09 -5.51 -0.70
C LEU A 8 6.12 -5.97 -2.14
N ASP A 9 6.70 -7.14 -2.37
CA ASP A 9 6.80 -7.75 -3.71
C ASP A 9 7.09 -9.24 -3.51
N ASP A 10 6.35 -10.11 -4.19
CA ASP A 10 6.48 -11.55 -3.99
C ASP A 10 7.78 -12.15 -4.58
N VAL A 11 8.36 -11.51 -5.60
CA VAL A 11 9.53 -12.05 -6.30
C VAL A 11 10.69 -11.07 -6.48
N ARG A 12 10.41 -9.76 -6.63
CA ARG A 12 11.45 -8.78 -6.97
C ARG A 12 12.08 -8.19 -5.72
N THR A 13 13.36 -7.85 -5.83
CA THR A 13 14.12 -7.22 -4.75
C THR A 13 14.71 -5.91 -5.27
N PRO A 14 14.50 -4.78 -4.57
CA PRO A 14 15.08 -3.52 -5.01
C PRO A 14 16.61 -3.55 -4.89
N ILE A 15 17.30 -2.80 -5.74
CA ILE A 15 18.75 -2.69 -5.70
C ILE A 15 19.19 -2.00 -4.40
N ASP A 16 18.46 -0.95 -4.00
CA ASP A 16 18.69 -0.25 -2.74
C ASP A 16 18.40 -1.19 -1.58
N LYS A 17 19.41 -1.41 -0.74
CA LYS A 17 19.34 -2.38 0.36
C LYS A 17 18.73 -1.82 1.63
N ASP A 18 18.38 -0.55 1.66
CA ASP A 18 17.75 0.07 2.83
C ASP A 18 16.27 -0.29 2.96
N TRP A 19 15.72 -1.02 2.02
CA TRP A 19 14.35 -1.51 2.09
C TRP A 19 14.25 -2.79 2.91
N ILE A 20 13.23 -2.86 3.77
CA ILE A 20 12.80 -4.13 4.37
C ILE A 20 11.86 -4.80 3.38
N VAL A 21 12.24 -5.95 2.85
CA VAL A 21 11.46 -6.66 1.83
C VAL A 21 10.53 -7.65 2.52
N VAL A 22 9.25 -7.59 2.19
CA VAL A 22 8.23 -8.56 2.61
C VAL A 22 7.60 -9.17 1.35
N ARG A 23 7.23 -10.44 1.43
CA ARG A 23 6.93 -11.24 0.22
C ARG A 23 5.45 -11.51 0.00
N ASP A 24 4.62 -11.39 1.02
CA ASP A 24 3.19 -11.59 0.91
C ASP A 24 2.43 -10.66 1.86
N TYR A 25 1.11 -10.71 1.79
CA TYR A 25 0.26 -9.86 2.62
C TYR A 25 0.46 -10.13 4.12
N GLU A 26 0.57 -11.40 4.51
CA GLU A 26 0.69 -11.79 5.92
C GLU A 26 2.02 -11.28 6.51
N ASP A 27 3.12 -11.42 5.77
CA ASP A 27 4.42 -10.85 6.16
C ASP A 27 4.35 -9.33 6.28
N PHE A 28 3.66 -8.70 5.34
CA PHE A 28 3.49 -7.24 5.34
C PHE A 28 2.77 -6.79 6.62
N VAL A 29 1.63 -7.40 6.93
CA VAL A 29 0.84 -7.07 8.13
C VAL A 29 1.68 -7.28 9.38
N SER A 30 2.37 -8.40 9.47
CA SER A 30 3.22 -8.74 10.60
C SER A 30 4.32 -7.72 10.81
N LYS A 31 5.00 -7.33 9.73
CA LYS A 31 6.11 -6.36 9.79
C LYS A 31 5.62 -4.96 10.16
N VAL A 32 4.51 -4.52 9.59
CA VAL A 32 3.92 -3.22 9.90
C VAL A 32 3.50 -3.15 11.38
N ASN A 33 2.88 -4.20 11.88
CA ASN A 33 2.50 -4.27 13.30
C ASN A 33 3.70 -4.30 14.24
N GLU A 34 4.76 -5.01 13.86
CA GLU A 34 6.00 -5.08 14.64
C GLU A 34 6.67 -3.70 14.77
N ILE A 35 6.77 -2.97 13.66
CA ILE A 35 7.46 -1.67 13.62
C ILE A 35 6.57 -0.55 14.17
N GLY A 36 5.30 -0.58 13.85
CA GLY A 36 4.35 0.48 14.16
C GLY A 36 4.25 1.50 13.02
N LEU A 37 3.02 1.80 12.62
CA LEU A 37 2.75 2.67 11.47
C LEU A 37 3.43 4.04 11.60
N THR A 38 3.47 4.59 12.81
CA THR A 38 4.05 5.91 13.07
C THR A 38 5.59 5.94 12.91
N ASN A 39 6.23 4.78 12.86
CA ASN A 39 7.68 4.65 12.71
C ASN A 39 8.11 4.35 11.27
N ILE A 40 7.15 4.20 10.36
CA ILE A 40 7.43 3.87 8.96
C ILE A 40 7.46 5.15 8.14
N GLU A 41 8.56 5.36 7.40
CA GLU A 41 8.73 6.51 6.52
C GLU A 41 8.05 6.30 5.18
N THR A 42 8.32 5.14 4.54
CA THR A 42 7.91 4.89 3.15
C THR A 42 7.50 3.43 2.98
N ILE A 43 6.46 3.23 2.19
CA ILE A 43 5.98 1.90 1.81
C ILE A 43 5.83 1.87 0.29
N SER A 44 6.39 0.84 -0.36
CA SER A 44 6.19 0.62 -1.79
C SER A 44 5.48 -0.71 -1.99
N LEU A 45 4.39 -0.69 -2.75
CA LEU A 45 3.49 -1.83 -2.91
C LEU A 45 3.48 -2.35 -4.33
N ASP A 46 3.66 -3.66 -4.48
CA ASP A 46 3.23 -4.40 -5.67
C ASP A 46 1.75 -4.76 -5.51
N HIS A 47 1.05 -4.99 -6.60
CA HIS A 47 -0.34 -5.43 -6.58
C HIS A 47 -0.43 -6.96 -6.59
N ASP A 48 0.23 -7.61 -7.54
CA ASP A 48 0.13 -9.06 -7.77
C ASP A 48 1.13 -9.78 -6.88
N LEU A 49 0.64 -10.59 -5.93
CA LEU A 49 1.46 -11.21 -4.90
C LEU A 49 1.41 -12.74 -4.94
N GLY A 50 1.04 -13.33 -6.08
CA GLY A 50 1.00 -14.77 -6.22
C GLY A 50 0.47 -15.23 -7.56
N ASP A 51 0.30 -16.54 -7.70
CA ASP A 51 0.02 -17.18 -8.99
C ASP A 51 -1.34 -16.81 -9.57
N THR A 52 -2.37 -16.72 -8.75
CA THR A 52 -3.71 -16.42 -9.26
C THR A 52 -3.84 -14.95 -9.68
N ALA A 53 -3.14 -14.05 -9.00
CA ALA A 53 -3.08 -12.64 -9.43
C ALA A 53 -2.34 -12.51 -10.75
N MET A 54 -1.24 -13.24 -10.94
CA MET A 54 -0.51 -13.27 -12.21
C MET A 54 -1.36 -13.86 -13.34
N LYS A 55 -2.13 -14.91 -13.04
CA LYS A 55 -3.04 -15.50 -14.01
C LYS A 55 -4.11 -14.49 -14.45
N GLU A 56 -4.70 -13.78 -13.50
CA GLU A 56 -5.69 -12.74 -13.80
C GLU A 56 -5.07 -11.63 -14.66
N TYR A 57 -3.83 -11.24 -14.36
CA TYR A 57 -3.12 -10.24 -15.14
C TYR A 57 -2.98 -10.68 -16.61
N PHE A 58 -2.50 -11.91 -16.86
CA PHE A 58 -2.28 -12.39 -18.22
C PHE A 58 -3.58 -12.69 -18.96
N ASP A 59 -4.61 -13.17 -18.26
CA ASP A 59 -5.87 -13.58 -18.91
C ASP A 59 -6.79 -12.38 -19.20
N ASN A 60 -6.81 -11.38 -18.33
CA ASN A 60 -7.82 -10.32 -18.40
C ASN A 60 -7.24 -8.90 -18.40
N VAL A 61 -6.28 -8.60 -17.54
CA VAL A 61 -5.75 -7.23 -17.43
C VAL A 61 -4.96 -6.85 -18.67
N SER A 62 -4.00 -7.70 -19.05
CA SER A 62 -3.12 -7.44 -20.19
C SER A 62 -3.91 -7.32 -21.50
N PRO A 63 -4.82 -8.26 -21.85
CA PRO A 63 -5.54 -8.14 -23.10
C PRO A 63 -6.72 -7.17 -23.09
N ASN A 64 -7.43 -7.01 -21.95
CA ASN A 64 -8.74 -6.34 -21.93
C ASN A 64 -8.83 -5.18 -20.93
N TYR A 65 -7.82 -4.92 -20.13
CA TYR A 65 -7.83 -3.91 -19.04
C TYR A 65 -8.97 -4.13 -18.04
N THR A 66 -9.29 -5.41 -17.75
CA THR A 66 -10.30 -5.78 -16.76
C THR A 66 -9.63 -6.55 -15.62
N LEU A 67 -10.18 -6.39 -14.41
CA LEU A 67 -9.65 -7.06 -13.23
C LEU A 67 -10.83 -7.48 -12.34
N ASP A 68 -10.93 -8.79 -12.08
CA ASP A 68 -11.95 -9.34 -11.19
C ASP A 68 -11.26 -10.00 -10.01
N TYR A 69 -11.41 -9.42 -8.81
CA TYR A 69 -10.80 -9.94 -7.59
C TYR A 69 -11.35 -11.31 -7.20
N ASN A 70 -12.52 -11.71 -7.69
CA ASN A 70 -13.06 -13.05 -7.43
C ASN A 70 -12.19 -14.15 -8.05
N ASN A 71 -11.37 -13.81 -9.05
CA ASN A 71 -10.43 -14.75 -9.68
C ASN A 71 -9.11 -14.85 -8.94
N ILE A 72 -8.89 -14.01 -7.92
CA ILE A 72 -7.63 -13.94 -7.18
C ILE A 72 -7.84 -14.51 -5.78
N HIS A 73 -7.10 -15.54 -5.44
CA HIS A 73 -7.26 -16.26 -4.17
C HIS A 73 -6.36 -15.69 -3.06
N GLU A 74 -5.13 -15.32 -3.39
CA GLU A 74 -4.23 -14.66 -2.44
C GLU A 74 -4.59 -13.18 -2.27
N LYS A 75 -4.19 -12.62 -1.14
CA LYS A 75 -4.35 -11.20 -0.91
C LYS A 75 -3.35 -10.40 -1.74
N THR A 76 -3.75 -9.22 -2.19
CA THR A 76 -2.99 -8.36 -3.10
C THR A 76 -2.51 -7.08 -2.41
N GLY A 77 -1.78 -6.26 -3.15
CA GLY A 77 -1.42 -4.91 -2.68
C GLY A 77 -2.63 -4.02 -2.41
N TYR A 78 -3.77 -4.30 -3.04
CA TYR A 78 -5.01 -3.59 -2.74
C TYR A 78 -5.49 -3.89 -1.31
N ASP A 79 -5.36 -5.14 -0.87
CA ASP A 79 -5.64 -5.49 0.53
C ASP A 79 -4.65 -4.81 1.47
N ALA A 80 -3.39 -4.68 1.06
CA ALA A 80 -2.35 -4.05 1.86
C ALA A 80 -2.66 -2.57 2.13
N ILE A 81 -3.09 -1.80 1.12
CA ILE A 81 -3.43 -0.39 1.34
C ILE A 81 -4.67 -0.26 2.21
N LYS A 82 -5.66 -1.14 2.06
CA LYS A 82 -6.84 -1.14 2.93
C LYS A 82 -6.46 -1.40 4.38
N PHE A 83 -5.53 -2.33 4.62
CA PHE A 83 -5.02 -2.60 5.95
C PHE A 83 -4.37 -1.37 6.57
N LEU A 84 -3.52 -0.67 5.82
CA LEU A 84 -2.83 0.53 6.31
C LEU A 84 -3.82 1.63 6.71
N VAL A 85 -4.85 1.84 5.90
CA VAL A 85 -5.89 2.84 6.18
C VAL A 85 -6.68 2.46 7.43
N SER A 86 -7.05 1.19 7.57
CA SER A 86 -7.74 0.69 8.76
C SER A 86 -6.88 0.87 10.00
N LEU A 87 -5.59 0.58 9.90
CA LEU A 87 -4.65 0.73 11.01
C LEU A 87 -4.50 2.19 11.43
N PHE A 88 -4.49 3.11 10.46
CA PHE A 88 -4.48 4.54 10.75
C PHE A 88 -5.69 4.95 11.59
N TYR A 89 -6.89 4.52 11.21
CA TYR A 89 -8.11 4.85 11.94
C TYR A 89 -8.11 4.21 13.33
N ASN A 90 -7.67 2.97 13.46
CA ASN A 90 -7.60 2.28 14.75
C ASN A 90 -6.60 2.96 15.71
N THR A 91 -5.49 3.48 15.17
CA THR A 91 -4.48 4.17 15.96
C THR A 91 -4.97 5.55 16.45
N ASN A 92 -5.92 6.15 15.73
CA ASN A 92 -6.43 7.50 15.99
C ASN A 92 -7.93 7.52 16.31
N ASP A 93 -8.42 6.48 16.95
CA ASP A 93 -9.87 6.33 17.22
C ASP A 93 -10.47 7.50 18.00
N GLU A 94 -9.72 8.13 18.93
CA GLU A 94 -10.18 9.29 19.69
C GLU A 94 -10.50 10.49 18.80
N ARG A 95 -9.97 10.50 17.57
CA ARG A 95 -10.18 11.61 16.63
C ARG A 95 -11.54 11.58 15.93
N PHE A 96 -12.30 10.49 16.04
CA PHE A 96 -13.60 10.37 15.37
C PHE A 96 -14.61 11.43 15.82
N ASN A 97 -14.48 11.90 17.04
CA ASN A 97 -15.38 12.93 17.60
C ASN A 97 -14.90 14.35 17.31
N MET A 98 -13.79 14.51 16.59
CA MET A 98 -13.26 15.82 16.26
C MET A 98 -13.77 16.30 14.90
N SER A 99 -13.81 17.62 14.71
CA SER A 99 -14.06 18.21 13.41
C SER A 99 -12.91 17.83 12.44
N ARG A 100 -13.16 17.91 11.13
CA ARG A 100 -12.14 17.64 10.12
C ARG A 100 -10.90 18.51 10.32
N SER A 101 -11.11 19.78 10.64
CA SER A 101 -10.03 20.74 10.90
C SER A 101 -9.19 20.33 12.11
N ASP A 102 -9.84 19.92 13.20
CA ASP A 102 -9.15 19.49 14.42
C ASP A 102 -8.42 18.17 14.22
N ARG A 103 -9.01 17.23 13.47
CA ARG A 103 -8.33 15.98 13.11
C ARG A 103 -7.04 16.24 12.38
N LYS A 104 -7.02 17.17 11.43
CA LYS A 104 -5.81 17.54 10.69
C LYS A 104 -4.71 18.03 11.62
N LYS A 105 -5.04 18.78 12.66
CA LYS A 105 -4.05 19.30 13.60
C LYS A 105 -3.44 18.26 14.51
N HIS A 106 -4.17 17.18 14.82
CA HIS A 106 -3.78 16.20 15.83
C HIS A 106 -3.37 14.84 15.24
N GLN A 107 -3.44 14.68 13.93
CA GLN A 107 -3.05 13.42 13.28
C GLN A 107 -1.54 13.30 13.12
N PHE A 108 -1.05 12.07 13.09
CA PHE A 108 0.30 11.83 12.62
C PHE A 108 0.31 11.79 11.08
N VAL A 109 1.49 11.99 10.48
CA VAL A 109 1.65 11.94 9.03
C VAL A 109 1.67 10.47 8.59
N PHE A 110 0.81 10.13 7.63
CA PHE A 110 0.76 8.79 7.06
C PHE A 110 2.07 8.50 6.32
N PRO A 111 2.58 7.26 6.33
CA PRO A 111 3.77 6.93 5.54
C PRO A 111 3.61 7.32 4.08
N LYS A 112 4.72 7.67 3.43
CA LYS A 112 4.71 7.92 2.00
C LYS A 112 4.49 6.59 1.27
N VAL A 113 3.48 6.53 0.40
CA VAL A 113 3.12 5.30 -0.30
C VAL A 113 3.40 5.43 -1.78
N TYR A 114 4.11 4.45 -2.33
CA TYR A 114 4.35 4.30 -3.76
C TYR A 114 3.79 2.96 -4.23
N VAL A 115 3.46 2.87 -5.51
CA VAL A 115 3.06 1.62 -6.16
C VAL A 115 4.04 1.32 -7.29
N HIS A 116 4.64 0.14 -7.27
CA HIS A 116 5.65 -0.25 -8.26
C HIS A 116 5.20 -1.44 -9.12
N SER A 117 3.91 -1.73 -9.15
CA SER A 117 3.36 -2.88 -9.87
C SER A 117 3.37 -2.70 -11.39
N ALA A 118 3.58 -3.79 -12.12
CA ALA A 118 3.41 -3.83 -13.56
C ALA A 118 1.94 -3.85 -13.98
N ASN A 119 1.02 -4.15 -13.08
CA ASN A 119 -0.42 -4.22 -13.35
C ASN A 119 -1.03 -2.82 -13.32
N PRO A 120 -1.42 -2.24 -14.47
CA PRO A 120 -1.93 -0.86 -14.49
C PRO A 120 -3.28 -0.70 -13.80
N ILE A 121 -4.14 -1.71 -13.88
CA ILE A 121 -5.47 -1.65 -13.25
C ILE A 121 -5.33 -1.83 -11.73
N GLY A 122 -4.51 -2.80 -11.29
CA GLY A 122 -4.21 -2.98 -9.88
C GLY A 122 -3.55 -1.75 -9.27
N SER A 123 -2.60 -1.14 -9.99
CA SER A 123 -1.95 0.10 -9.54
C SER A 123 -2.97 1.23 -9.37
N ALA A 124 -3.87 1.41 -10.34
CA ALA A 124 -4.90 2.45 -10.28
C ALA A 124 -5.84 2.23 -9.09
N ASN A 125 -6.17 0.98 -8.78
CA ASN A 125 -7.02 0.66 -7.64
C ASN A 125 -6.35 1.04 -6.31
N ILE A 126 -5.08 0.71 -6.14
CA ILE A 126 -4.33 1.09 -4.93
C ILE A 126 -4.22 2.61 -4.81
N ILE A 127 -3.79 3.26 -5.88
CA ILE A 127 -3.59 4.72 -5.91
C ILE A 127 -4.89 5.46 -5.62
N GLY A 128 -5.99 5.03 -6.24
CA GLY A 128 -7.30 5.66 -6.03
C GLY A 128 -7.76 5.54 -4.59
N TYR A 129 -7.65 4.36 -4.00
CA TYR A 129 -8.03 4.13 -2.61
C TYR A 129 -7.18 4.99 -1.66
N CYS A 130 -5.86 4.98 -1.85
CA CYS A 130 -4.93 5.72 -1.01
C CYS A 130 -5.14 7.23 -1.11
N ASN A 131 -5.25 7.77 -2.33
CA ASN A 131 -5.41 9.21 -2.52
C ASN A 131 -6.75 9.73 -2.01
N ASN A 132 -7.81 8.95 -2.16
CA ASN A 132 -9.10 9.30 -1.58
C ASN A 132 -9.01 9.42 -0.05
N PHE A 133 -8.34 8.47 0.60
CA PHE A 133 -8.08 8.53 2.03
C PHE A 133 -7.22 9.75 2.42
N LEU A 134 -6.10 9.94 1.73
CA LEU A 134 -5.18 11.05 2.04
C LEU A 134 -5.87 12.40 1.92
N MET A 135 -6.68 12.59 0.88
CA MET A 135 -7.43 13.83 0.67
C MET A 135 -8.47 14.04 1.77
N ASN A 136 -9.23 13.00 2.13
CA ASN A 136 -10.26 13.09 3.15
C ASN A 136 -9.68 13.38 4.53
N GLU A 137 -8.46 12.92 4.80
CA GLU A 137 -7.78 13.15 6.08
C GLU A 137 -6.90 14.39 6.08
N GLY A 138 -6.86 15.15 4.97
CA GLY A 138 -6.08 16.38 4.88
C GLY A 138 -4.57 16.17 4.94
N GLN A 139 -4.10 15.01 4.47
CA GLN A 139 -2.67 14.72 4.35
C GLN A 139 -2.10 15.46 3.13
N ASP A 140 -0.94 16.09 3.30
CA ASP A 140 -0.33 16.91 2.25
C ASP A 140 0.59 16.07 1.35
N GLN A 141 0.12 14.93 0.88
CA GLN A 141 0.87 14.04 0.00
C GLN A 141 -0.06 13.24 -0.90
N THR A 142 0.49 12.67 -1.96
CA THR A 142 -0.23 11.79 -2.87
C THR A 142 0.52 10.50 -3.08
N CYS A 143 -0.22 9.40 -3.24
CA CYS A 143 0.33 8.12 -3.66
C CYS A 143 0.53 8.13 -5.16
N VAL A 144 1.69 7.70 -5.64
CA VAL A 144 2.01 7.68 -7.07
C VAL A 144 2.61 6.34 -7.46
N ARG A 145 2.46 6.02 -8.76
CA ARG A 145 3.13 4.87 -9.35
C ARG A 145 4.57 5.25 -9.68
N VAL A 146 5.51 4.39 -9.32
CA VAL A 146 6.93 4.60 -9.58
C VAL A 146 7.53 3.36 -10.24
N LYS A 147 8.66 3.57 -10.90
CA LYS A 147 9.47 2.47 -11.41
C LYS A 147 10.71 2.35 -10.52
N ILE A 148 10.87 1.19 -9.88
CA ILE A 148 11.99 0.92 -8.99
C ILE A 148 12.92 -0.07 -9.66
N GLU A 149 14.22 0.18 -9.59
CA GLU A 149 15.23 -0.71 -10.15
C GLU A 149 15.39 -1.94 -9.25
N HIS A 150 15.43 -3.11 -9.88
CA HIS A 150 15.53 -4.40 -9.22
C HIS A 150 16.84 -5.11 -9.58
N THR A 151 17.25 -5.98 -8.68
CA THR A 151 18.41 -6.87 -8.92
C THR A 151 18.08 -7.96 -9.94
#